data_61a0d2154b7e1c2d8914a87ed496baff
#
_entry.id   61a0d2154b7e1c2d8914a87ed496baff
#
_cell.length_a   1.000
_cell.length_b   1.000
_cell.length_c   1.000
_cell.angle_alpha   90.00
_cell.angle_beta   90.00
_cell.angle_gamma   90.00
#
_symmetry.space_group_name_H-M   'P 1'
#
loop_
_entity.id
_entity.type
_entity.pdbx_description
1 polymer ?
#
loop_
_entity_poly.entity_id
_entity_poly.type
_entity_poly.pdbx_seq_one_letter_code
_entity_poly.pdbx_strand_id
1 'polypeptide(L)'
;TMKYVTFNIRCDYGEDGDNNFVYRKPLILEKISQEKPDIIGFQEVRPHVAVWLKENLPEYYVVGCGRGEDLAGEAMVIAYRKNRYQIVSLETFWLSPTPYVPGSRYAVQSVCPRTATDAVFQDLESGKVFRVINTHLDHEGSEARKLGLEQILAHLDEKKLFGDVPVIFG
;
A
#
# COMPACT_ATOMS: atom_id res chain seq x y z
N THR A 1 -17.76 -5.62 12.13
CA THR A 1 -17.43 -4.43 11.30
C THR A 1 -15.94 -4.31 11.14
N MET A 2 -15.45 -4.17 9.91
CA MET A 2 -14.04 -3.97 9.61
C MET A 2 -13.70 -2.48 9.57
N LYS A 3 -12.57 -2.10 10.17
CA LYS A 3 -12.04 -0.74 10.08
C LYS A 3 -10.80 -0.72 9.20
N TYR A 4 -10.89 -0.06 8.06
CA TYR A 4 -9.78 0.20 7.15
C TYR A 4 -9.28 1.64 7.33
N VAL A 5 -7.98 1.82 7.42
CA VAL A 5 -7.34 3.14 7.51
C VAL A 5 -6.31 3.28 6.40
N THR A 6 -6.34 4.39 5.69
CA THR A 6 -5.25 4.79 4.80
C THR A 6 -4.35 5.78 5.55
N PHE A 7 -3.04 5.58 5.48
CA PHE A 7 -2.09 6.32 6.30
C PHE A 7 -0.82 6.64 5.50
N ASN A 8 -0.70 7.87 5.04
CA ASN A 8 0.57 8.36 4.52
C ASN A 8 1.45 8.74 5.71
N ILE A 9 2.49 7.95 5.98
CA ILE A 9 3.35 8.16 7.15
C ILE A 9 4.48 9.16 6.91
N ARG A 10 4.50 9.81 5.75
CA ARG A 10 5.55 10.75 5.32
C ARG A 10 6.91 10.06 5.17
N CYS A 11 7.49 10.12 3.99
CA CYS A 11 8.78 9.51 3.71
C CYS A 11 9.87 9.98 4.69
N ASP A 12 10.70 9.05 5.13
CA ASP A 12 11.88 9.40 5.92
C ASP A 12 13.00 9.87 4.98
N TYR A 13 13.18 11.19 4.93
CA TYR A 13 14.20 11.85 4.11
C TYR A 13 15.57 11.93 4.81
N GLY A 14 15.67 11.48 6.07
CA GLY A 14 16.87 11.59 6.89
C GLY A 14 17.00 12.94 7.60
N GLU A 15 16.72 14.06 6.94
CA GLU A 15 16.72 15.40 7.53
C GLU A 15 15.39 16.07 7.26
N ASP A 16 14.56 16.21 8.29
CA ASP A 16 13.21 16.79 8.20
C ASP A 16 12.89 17.65 9.44
N GLY A 17 13.92 18.13 10.12
CA GLY A 17 13.80 18.98 11.31
C GLY A 17 12.99 18.30 12.40
N ASP A 18 12.00 19.03 12.94
CA ASP A 18 11.10 18.54 13.99
C ASP A 18 10.15 17.44 13.47
N ASN A 19 10.07 17.24 12.16
CA ASN A 19 9.27 16.21 11.52
C ASN A 19 10.09 14.96 11.16
N ASN A 20 11.32 14.83 11.63
CA ASN A 20 12.13 13.63 11.42
C ASN A 20 11.36 12.38 11.88
N PHE A 21 11.56 11.29 11.14
CA PHE A 21 10.89 10.02 11.41
C PHE A 21 11.08 9.56 12.86
N VAL A 22 12.26 9.77 13.44
CA VAL A 22 12.54 9.40 14.83
C VAL A 22 11.56 10.06 15.82
N TYR A 23 11.16 11.30 15.55
CA TYR A 23 10.19 12.02 16.41
C TYR A 23 8.74 11.63 16.12
N ARG A 24 8.47 11.10 14.94
CA ARG A 24 7.12 10.67 14.52
C ARG A 24 6.78 9.25 14.95
N LYS A 25 7.79 8.41 15.23
CA LYS A 25 7.60 7.01 15.64
C LYS A 25 6.56 6.84 16.75
N PRO A 26 6.70 7.53 17.92
CA PRO A 26 5.71 7.38 18.99
C PRO A 26 4.30 7.83 18.58
N LEU A 27 4.20 8.89 17.77
CA LEU A 27 2.93 9.42 17.29
C LEU A 27 2.21 8.45 16.34
N ILE A 28 2.97 7.79 15.48
CA ILE A 28 2.44 6.76 14.56
C ILE A 28 1.85 5.60 15.37
N LEU A 29 2.61 5.08 16.33
CA LEU A 29 2.16 3.98 17.19
C LEU A 29 0.95 4.36 18.04
N GLU A 30 0.96 5.57 18.60
CA GLU A 30 -0.17 6.10 19.36
C GLU A 30 -1.44 6.17 18.51
N LYS A 31 -1.32 6.71 17.29
CA LYS A 31 -2.45 6.82 16.36
C LYS A 31 -3.04 5.46 16.00
N ILE A 32 -2.20 4.49 15.70
CA ILE A 32 -2.64 3.13 15.40
C ILE A 32 -3.30 2.49 16.63
N SER A 33 -2.73 2.69 17.82
CA SER A 33 -3.29 2.19 19.07
C SER A 33 -4.67 2.80 19.38
N GLN A 34 -4.85 4.10 19.11
CA GLN A 34 -6.13 4.78 19.30
C GLN A 34 -7.19 4.33 18.30
N GLU A 35 -6.83 4.25 17.04
CA GLU A 35 -7.76 3.91 15.96
C GLU A 35 -8.07 2.42 15.89
N LYS A 36 -7.19 1.55 16.36
CA LYS A 36 -7.34 0.09 16.36
C LYS A 36 -7.81 -0.43 15.00
N PRO A 37 -7.12 -0.10 13.89
CA PRO A 37 -7.56 -0.52 12.57
C PRO A 37 -7.40 -2.02 12.40
N ASP A 38 -8.26 -2.61 11.59
CA ASP A 38 -8.15 -4.02 11.20
C ASP A 38 -7.16 -4.18 10.04
N ILE A 39 -7.20 -3.25 9.09
CA ILE A 39 -6.29 -3.19 7.94
C ILE A 39 -5.84 -1.75 7.73
N ILE A 40 -4.55 -1.57 7.42
CA ILE A 40 -3.96 -0.26 7.16
C ILE A 40 -3.28 -0.28 5.79
N GLY A 41 -3.65 0.66 4.91
CA GLY A 41 -2.89 0.96 3.70
C GLY A 41 -1.91 2.10 3.97
N PHE A 42 -0.62 1.77 4.03
CA PHE A 42 0.43 2.78 4.23
C PHE A 42 1.00 3.25 2.91
N GLN A 43 1.35 4.54 2.83
CA GLN A 43 2.09 5.12 1.72
C GLN A 43 3.41 5.72 2.21
N GLU A 44 4.38 5.91 1.29
CA GLU A 44 5.70 6.48 1.52
C GLU A 44 6.57 5.68 2.50
N VAL A 45 6.45 4.36 2.49
CA VAL A 45 7.18 3.47 3.39
C VAL A 45 8.49 3.03 2.76
N ARG A 46 9.62 3.53 3.27
CA ARG A 46 10.95 3.09 2.86
C ARG A 46 11.29 1.72 3.50
N PRO A 47 12.28 0.98 2.95
CA PRO A 47 12.60 -0.37 3.44
C PRO A 47 12.86 -0.45 4.95
N HIS A 48 13.63 0.49 5.51
CA HIS A 48 13.92 0.51 6.96
C HIS A 48 12.67 0.83 7.79
N VAL A 49 11.74 1.63 7.24
CA VAL A 49 10.47 1.95 7.90
C VAL A 49 9.55 0.71 7.88
N ALA A 50 9.56 -0.06 6.81
CA ALA A 50 8.83 -1.33 6.75
C ALA A 50 9.31 -2.31 7.82
N VAL A 51 10.62 -2.40 8.02
CA VAL A 51 11.21 -3.22 9.10
C VAL A 51 10.73 -2.73 10.46
N TRP A 52 10.79 -1.42 10.68
CA TRP A 52 10.33 -0.81 11.92
C TRP A 52 8.84 -1.10 12.20
N LEU A 53 7.98 -1.01 11.17
CA LEU A 53 6.57 -1.35 11.29
C LEU A 53 6.37 -2.82 11.71
N LYS A 54 7.10 -3.74 11.09
CA LYS A 54 7.04 -5.16 11.43
C LYS A 54 7.44 -5.42 12.88
N GLU A 55 8.48 -4.73 13.36
CA GLU A 55 8.99 -4.87 14.73
C GLU A 55 8.07 -4.26 15.77
N ASN A 56 7.37 -3.16 15.44
CA ASN A 56 6.57 -2.39 16.38
C ASN A 56 5.07 -2.59 16.27
N LEU A 57 4.62 -3.38 15.30
CA LEU A 57 3.22 -3.78 15.12
C LEU A 57 3.10 -5.31 15.18
N PRO A 58 3.36 -5.94 16.34
CA PRO A 58 3.43 -7.40 16.45
C PRO A 58 2.10 -8.09 16.16
N GLU A 59 0.98 -7.39 16.27
CA GLU A 59 -0.35 -7.92 15.99
C GLU A 59 -0.72 -7.89 14.50
N TYR A 60 0.16 -7.31 13.66
CA TYR A 60 -0.07 -7.16 12.22
C TYR A 60 1.01 -7.87 11.41
N TYR A 61 0.61 -8.41 10.27
CA TYR A 61 1.53 -8.68 9.17
C TYR A 61 1.64 -7.41 8.31
N VAL A 62 2.84 -7.14 7.80
CA VAL A 62 3.12 -6.00 6.92
C VAL A 62 3.67 -6.54 5.61
N VAL A 63 2.99 -6.29 4.50
CA VAL A 63 3.32 -6.85 3.18
C VAL A 63 3.40 -5.76 2.12
N GLY A 64 4.25 -5.96 1.12
CA GLY A 64 4.45 -5.05 0.00
C GLY A 64 5.93 -4.84 -0.28
N CYS A 65 6.24 -4.30 -1.46
CA CYS A 65 7.62 -4.01 -1.87
C CYS A 65 7.76 -2.58 -2.37
N GLY A 66 8.99 -2.07 -2.39
CA GLY A 66 9.31 -0.74 -2.88
C GLY A 66 9.14 -0.59 -4.39
N ARG A 67 8.97 0.64 -4.83
CA ARG A 67 8.65 1.02 -6.21
C ARG A 67 9.84 1.07 -7.17
N GLY A 68 11.05 1.01 -6.64
CA GLY A 68 12.27 1.09 -7.44
C GLY A 68 12.52 -0.16 -8.28
N GLU A 69 13.44 -0.04 -9.24
CA GLU A 69 13.87 -1.15 -10.09
C GLU A 69 14.40 -2.34 -9.29
N ASP A 70 15.05 -2.04 -8.16
CA ASP A 70 15.59 -3.02 -7.19
C ASP A 70 14.58 -3.44 -6.12
N LEU A 71 13.30 -3.04 -6.25
CA LEU A 71 12.23 -3.24 -5.28
C LEU A 71 12.45 -2.51 -3.94
N ALA A 72 13.41 -1.58 -3.89
CA ALA A 72 13.61 -0.67 -2.79
C ALA A 72 12.85 0.66 -3.01
N GLY A 73 13.11 1.65 -2.17
CA GLY A 73 12.40 2.93 -2.22
C GLY A 73 11.05 2.87 -1.51
N GLU A 74 10.21 3.85 -1.78
CA GLU A 74 8.91 3.97 -1.12
C GLU A 74 7.96 2.86 -1.55
N ALA A 75 7.36 2.19 -0.56
CA ALA A 75 6.42 1.10 -0.77
C ALA A 75 5.00 1.50 -0.37
N MET A 76 4.03 0.89 -1.02
CA MET A 76 2.62 0.93 -0.67
C MET A 76 2.31 -0.34 0.12
N VAL A 77 2.69 -0.39 1.40
CA VAL A 77 2.51 -1.60 2.21
C VAL A 77 1.11 -1.68 2.79
N ILE A 78 0.66 -2.90 3.02
CA ILE A 78 -0.60 -3.20 3.70
C ILE A 78 -0.28 -3.93 4.98
N ALA A 79 -0.79 -3.41 6.11
CA ALA A 79 -0.75 -4.09 7.40
C ALA A 79 -2.14 -4.65 7.70
N TYR A 80 -2.21 -5.88 8.16
CA TYR A 80 -3.47 -6.52 8.51
C TYR A 80 -3.33 -7.37 9.78
N ARG A 81 -4.41 -7.45 10.58
CA ARG A 81 -4.38 -8.21 11.83
C ARG A 81 -4.16 -9.68 11.60
N LYS A 82 -3.15 -10.24 12.26
CA LYS A 82 -2.77 -11.65 12.15
C LYS A 82 -3.89 -12.62 12.55
N ASN A 83 -4.63 -12.26 13.59
CA ASN A 83 -5.65 -13.14 14.17
C ASN A 83 -7.01 -13.06 13.47
N ARG A 84 -7.18 -12.11 12.55
CA ARG A 84 -8.48 -11.89 11.90
C ARG A 84 -8.51 -12.20 10.42
N TYR A 85 -7.40 -12.02 9.73
CA TYR A 85 -7.36 -12.18 8.27
C TYR A 85 -6.30 -13.17 7.83
N GLN A 86 -6.63 -13.89 6.78
CA GLN A 86 -5.67 -14.70 6.02
C GLN A 86 -5.48 -14.06 4.66
N ILE A 87 -4.24 -13.83 4.26
CA ILE A 87 -3.95 -13.37 2.91
C ILE A 87 -4.12 -14.52 1.91
N VAL A 88 -4.87 -14.27 0.85
CA VAL A 88 -5.14 -15.26 -0.20
C VAL A 88 -4.23 -15.02 -1.40
N SER A 89 -4.05 -13.74 -1.77
CA SER A 89 -3.12 -13.35 -2.83
C SER A 89 -2.51 -11.99 -2.55
N LEU A 90 -1.32 -11.78 -3.10
CA LEU A 90 -0.60 -10.52 -3.00
C LEU A 90 0.08 -10.25 -4.34
N GLU A 91 -0.15 -9.07 -4.88
CA GLU A 91 0.41 -8.64 -6.15
C GLU A 91 0.83 -7.19 -6.06
N THR A 92 2.00 -6.87 -6.61
CA THR A 92 2.43 -5.49 -6.84
C THR A 92 2.55 -5.28 -8.34
N PHE A 93 1.97 -4.21 -8.84
CA PHE A 93 2.16 -3.82 -10.24
C PHE A 93 2.48 -2.33 -10.35
N TRP A 94 3.23 -1.98 -11.39
CA TRP A 94 3.63 -0.61 -11.67
C TRP A 94 2.56 0.06 -12.54
N LEU A 95 2.31 1.33 -12.26
CA LEU A 95 1.43 2.16 -13.07
C LEU A 95 2.21 2.62 -14.30
N SER A 96 2.22 1.79 -15.32
CA SER A 96 3.02 1.94 -16.53
C SER A 96 2.47 1.06 -17.66
N PRO A 97 2.94 1.26 -18.91
CA PRO A 97 2.61 0.34 -20.01
C PRO A 97 3.14 -1.08 -19.79
N THR A 98 4.10 -1.27 -18.90
CA THR A 98 4.72 -2.55 -18.54
C THR A 98 4.57 -2.82 -17.04
N PRO A 99 3.38 -3.23 -16.57
CA PRO A 99 3.06 -3.23 -15.13
C PRO A 99 3.90 -4.20 -14.29
N TYR A 100 4.53 -5.18 -14.88
CA TYR A 100 5.36 -6.15 -14.16
C TYR A 100 6.86 -5.94 -14.36
N VAL A 101 7.26 -4.77 -14.85
CA VAL A 101 8.66 -4.36 -14.95
C VAL A 101 8.96 -3.38 -13.80
N PRO A 102 9.70 -3.80 -12.77
CA PRO A 102 10.04 -2.93 -11.64
C PRO A 102 10.71 -1.63 -12.07
N GLY A 103 10.27 -0.52 -11.48
CA GLY A 103 10.79 0.79 -11.78
C GLY A 103 10.21 1.46 -13.03
N SER A 104 9.36 0.76 -13.78
CA SER A 104 8.73 1.33 -14.99
C SER A 104 7.71 2.42 -14.65
N ARG A 105 7.44 3.27 -15.62
CA ARG A 105 6.50 4.39 -15.47
C ARG A 105 5.97 4.84 -16.82
N TYR A 106 4.88 5.60 -16.82
CA TYR A 106 4.40 6.27 -18.03
C TYR A 106 5.37 7.40 -18.42
N ALA A 107 5.45 7.68 -19.73
CA ALA A 107 6.32 8.74 -20.24
C ALA A 107 5.96 10.14 -19.71
N VAL A 108 4.69 10.36 -19.41
CA VAL A 108 4.16 11.64 -18.89
C VAL A 108 4.23 11.74 -17.37
N GLN A 109 4.74 10.70 -16.71
CA GLN A 109 4.85 10.65 -15.25
C GLN A 109 6.09 11.40 -14.79
N SER A 110 6.08 11.87 -13.55
CA SER A 110 7.26 12.42 -12.88
C SER A 110 8.38 11.36 -12.79
N VAL A 111 9.55 11.75 -12.29
CA VAL A 111 10.70 10.85 -12.14
C VAL A 111 10.45 9.67 -11.21
N CYS A 112 9.39 9.73 -10.41
CA CYS A 112 9.06 8.69 -9.44
C CYS A 112 8.15 7.62 -10.05
N PRO A 113 8.58 6.35 -10.10
CA PRO A 113 7.67 5.26 -10.41
C PRO A 113 6.52 5.18 -9.39
N ARG A 114 5.37 4.70 -9.82
CA ARG A 114 4.20 4.49 -8.94
C ARG A 114 3.75 3.05 -9.04
N THR A 115 3.32 2.50 -7.90
CA THR A 115 2.84 1.13 -7.80
C THR A 115 1.46 1.08 -7.16
N ALA A 116 0.77 -0.02 -7.39
CA ALA A 116 -0.39 -0.43 -6.62
C ALA A 116 -0.10 -1.79 -5.99
N THR A 117 -0.48 -1.93 -4.73
CA THR A 117 -0.44 -3.19 -4.01
C THR A 117 -1.86 -3.75 -3.97
N ASP A 118 -2.04 -4.94 -4.50
CA ASP A 118 -3.31 -5.64 -4.58
C ASP A 118 -3.27 -6.88 -3.69
N ALA A 119 -4.06 -6.89 -2.64
CA ALA A 119 -4.13 -8.01 -1.72
C ALA A 119 -5.58 -8.51 -1.60
N VAL A 120 -5.75 -9.82 -1.64
CA VAL A 120 -7.03 -10.47 -1.37
C VAL A 120 -6.95 -11.16 -0.02
N PHE A 121 -7.95 -10.90 0.82
CA PHE A 121 -8.04 -11.42 2.19
C PHE A 121 -9.29 -12.24 2.39
N GLN A 122 -9.20 -13.20 3.29
CA GLN A 122 -10.35 -13.86 3.89
C GLN A 122 -10.47 -13.43 5.35
N ASP A 123 -11.67 -12.97 5.73
CA ASP A 123 -12.01 -12.74 7.13
C ASP A 123 -12.24 -14.09 7.82
N LEU A 124 -11.40 -14.40 8.81
CA LEU A 124 -11.46 -15.68 9.52
C LEU A 124 -12.71 -15.84 10.41
N GLU A 125 -13.36 -14.75 10.78
CA GLU A 125 -14.60 -14.77 11.56
C GLU A 125 -15.81 -15.04 10.68
N SER A 126 -15.93 -14.33 9.55
CA SER A 126 -17.12 -14.42 8.67
C SER A 126 -16.94 -15.35 7.48
N GLY A 127 -15.70 -15.70 7.13
CA GLY A 127 -15.37 -16.45 5.92
C GLY A 127 -15.45 -15.61 4.63
N LYS A 128 -15.81 -14.34 4.72
CA LYS A 128 -15.92 -13.46 3.55
C LYS A 128 -14.57 -13.12 2.96
N VAL A 129 -14.54 -13.04 1.63
CA VAL A 129 -13.34 -12.68 0.86
C VAL A 129 -13.53 -11.28 0.28
N PHE A 130 -12.47 -10.48 0.32
CA PHE A 130 -12.47 -9.11 -0.22
C PHE A 130 -11.07 -8.73 -0.70
N ARG A 131 -11.00 -7.70 -1.52
CA ARG A 131 -9.77 -7.18 -2.11
C ARG A 131 -9.47 -5.78 -1.57
N VAL A 132 -8.20 -5.51 -1.34
CA VAL A 132 -7.68 -4.18 -0.97
C VAL A 132 -6.68 -3.74 -2.03
N ILE A 133 -6.86 -2.54 -2.57
CA ILE A 133 -5.89 -1.87 -3.43
C ILE A 133 -5.33 -0.67 -2.67
N ASN A 134 -4.02 -0.65 -2.47
CA ASN A 134 -3.32 0.47 -1.85
C ASN A 134 -2.37 1.11 -2.88
N THR A 135 -2.52 2.41 -3.11
CA THR A 135 -1.72 3.15 -4.07
C THR A 135 -1.47 4.59 -3.62
N HIS A 136 -0.50 5.24 -4.26
CA HIS A 136 -0.21 6.66 -4.13
C HIS A 136 0.12 7.19 -5.52
N LEU A 137 -0.82 7.92 -6.11
CA LEU A 137 -0.72 8.39 -7.50
C LEU A 137 0.32 9.50 -7.66
N ASP A 138 0.72 9.77 -8.93
CA ASP A 138 1.72 10.78 -9.23
C ASP A 138 1.28 12.17 -8.75
N HIS A 139 2.21 12.89 -8.11
CA HIS A 139 1.91 14.18 -7.50
C HIS A 139 1.95 15.36 -8.48
N GLU A 140 2.67 15.23 -9.60
CA GLU A 140 2.88 16.31 -10.57
C GLU A 140 1.99 16.19 -11.81
N GLY A 141 1.85 14.98 -12.34
CA GLY A 141 1.19 14.73 -13.61
C GLY A 141 -0.29 14.39 -13.51
N SER A 142 -1.18 15.31 -13.89
CA SER A 142 -2.62 15.01 -13.95
C SER A 142 -2.94 13.89 -14.96
N GLU A 143 -2.24 13.88 -16.10
CA GLU A 143 -2.37 12.81 -17.09
C GLU A 143 -1.87 11.47 -16.57
N ALA A 144 -0.73 11.45 -15.86
CA ALA A 144 -0.21 10.25 -15.23
C ALA A 144 -1.17 9.70 -14.17
N ARG A 145 -1.80 10.57 -13.36
CA ARG A 145 -2.83 10.16 -12.40
C ARG A 145 -4.02 9.52 -13.09
N LYS A 146 -4.48 10.12 -14.19
CA LYS A 146 -5.59 9.58 -14.98
C LYS A 146 -5.27 8.21 -15.55
N LEU A 147 -4.11 8.08 -16.20
CA LEU A 147 -3.65 6.80 -16.76
C LEU A 147 -3.48 5.73 -15.69
N GLY A 148 -2.91 6.09 -14.53
CA GLY A 148 -2.76 5.18 -13.41
C GLY A 148 -4.09 4.70 -12.86
N LEU A 149 -5.06 5.59 -12.69
CA LEU A 149 -6.40 5.25 -12.22
C LEU A 149 -7.14 4.36 -13.23
N GLU A 150 -7.08 4.70 -14.51
CA GLU A 150 -7.65 3.88 -15.58
C GLU A 150 -7.05 2.48 -15.61
N GLN A 151 -5.74 2.36 -15.41
CA GLN A 151 -5.06 1.08 -15.34
C GLN A 151 -5.54 0.24 -14.15
N ILE A 152 -5.69 0.85 -12.96
CA ILE A 152 -6.21 0.16 -11.78
C ILE A 152 -7.63 -0.33 -12.03
N LEU A 153 -8.49 0.49 -12.61
CA LEU A 153 -9.87 0.09 -12.95
C LEU A 153 -9.90 -1.06 -13.96
N ALA A 154 -9.04 -1.02 -14.98
CA ALA A 154 -8.92 -2.11 -15.96
C ALA A 154 -8.42 -3.40 -15.29
N HIS A 155 -7.45 -3.30 -14.39
CA HIS A 155 -6.96 -4.41 -13.59
C HIS A 155 -8.08 -5.06 -12.76
N LEU A 156 -8.90 -4.25 -12.10
CA LEU A 156 -10.05 -4.73 -11.33
C LEU A 156 -11.10 -5.40 -12.23
N ASP A 157 -11.37 -4.85 -13.40
CA ASP A 157 -12.30 -5.45 -14.36
C ASP A 157 -11.80 -6.81 -14.85
N GLU A 158 -10.49 -6.96 -15.12
CA GLU A 158 -9.88 -8.23 -15.45
C GLU A 158 -10.02 -9.26 -14.32
N LYS A 159 -9.78 -8.83 -13.07
CA LYS A 159 -9.91 -9.73 -11.91
C LYS A 159 -11.33 -10.22 -11.66
N LYS A 160 -12.35 -9.46 -12.04
CA LYS A 160 -13.75 -9.90 -11.95
C LYS A 160 -14.05 -11.15 -12.77
N LEU A 161 -13.30 -11.38 -13.85
CA LEU A 161 -13.43 -12.59 -14.68
C LEU A 161 -13.12 -13.87 -13.90
N PHE A 162 -12.35 -13.75 -12.82
CA PHE A 162 -11.91 -14.88 -11.98
C PHE A 162 -12.60 -14.92 -10.61
N GLY A 163 -13.55 -14.06 -10.38
CA GLY A 163 -14.32 -13.97 -9.14
C GLY A 163 -14.55 -12.51 -8.75
N ASP A 164 -15.81 -12.13 -8.64
CA ASP A 164 -16.19 -10.77 -8.23
C ASP A 164 -16.26 -10.71 -6.70
N VAL A 165 -15.31 -10.01 -6.08
CA VAL A 165 -15.25 -9.80 -4.64
C VAL A 165 -15.31 -8.30 -4.33
N PRO A 166 -15.84 -7.90 -3.15
CA PRO A 166 -15.82 -6.50 -2.74
C PRO A 166 -14.41 -5.93 -2.73
N VAL A 167 -14.28 -4.66 -3.13
CA VAL A 167 -13.00 -3.96 -3.23
C VAL A 167 -12.99 -2.74 -2.32
N ILE A 168 -11.91 -2.61 -1.54
CA ILE A 168 -11.58 -1.39 -0.80
C ILE A 168 -10.41 -0.75 -1.55
N PHE A 169 -10.60 0.50 -1.95
CA PHE A 169 -9.63 1.26 -2.72
C PHE A 169 -9.19 2.49 -1.91
N GLY A 170 -7.90 2.61 -1.72
CA GLY A 170 -7.36 3.74 -0.96
C GLY A 170 -5.97 4.18 -1.36
#